data_8504347cfc992ea3461abfc455f6e11a
#
_entry.id   8504347cfc992ea3461abfc455f6e11a
#
_cell.length_a   1.000
_cell.length_b   1.000
_cell.length_c   1.000
_cell.angle_alpha   90.00
_cell.angle_beta   90.00
_cell.angle_gamma   90.00
#
_symmetry.space_group_name_H-M   'P 1'
#
loop_
_entity.id
_entity.type
_entity.pdbx_description
1 polymer ?
#
loop_
_entity_poly.entity_id
_entity_poly.type
_entity_poly.pdbx_seq_one_letter_code
_entity_poly.pdbx_strand_id
1 'polypeptide(L)'
;MIRSLKKFLSFILCLSIGSFTYAAANIVAVDENLAVDPAGAWDAAGAWNIVAWDPPFNYQGKMRPLLYQPINKASQAWHLCVTYPHLKDPYWLSVNYGMVEEVKRLGLNMTVLEAGGYPQLSTQIQQLKHCEKAGSDALIVGTVSFNGLSPSIRRIAKTTPVVAAVNDIANVGVSAKAGVSWYSMGQKVGQYLAQRHPTKGANEAKVAWFPGPKESGWVKFIDDGFHDAIAGSGVRVVAVKWGDTGKEIQRNLLQEVLEESSEFDYIVGTALTADAAVSELLNRNLRGKIEIISTYFTHNVFRGIKRGHILAAPTDSPVLQGRLAIDQAVRILEGKLTESHLSPRILMIDQQNVGQFNTENSLAPASFWPTFEVISD
;
A
#
# COMPACT_ATOMS: atom_id res chain seq x y z
N MET A 1 -15.10 86.19 -23.95
CA MET A 1 -16.12 85.64 -24.83
C MET A 1 -15.65 84.27 -25.28
N ILE A 2 -16.43 83.27 -24.98
CA ILE A 2 -16.39 81.88 -25.48
C ILE A 2 -15.32 80.92 -24.93
N ARG A 3 -15.85 79.98 -24.15
CA ARG A 3 -15.34 78.76 -23.56
C ARG A 3 -14.80 77.75 -24.59
N SER A 4 -13.75 76.97 -24.23
CA SER A 4 -13.58 75.63 -24.73
C SER A 4 -12.99 74.72 -23.66
N LEU A 5 -13.71 73.66 -23.34
CA LEU A 5 -13.46 72.66 -22.38
C LEU A 5 -12.46 71.61 -23.00
N LYS A 6 -11.31 71.33 -22.35
CA LYS A 6 -10.50 70.19 -22.68
C LYS A 6 -10.73 69.10 -21.64
N LYS A 7 -11.31 68.02 -22.11
CA LYS A 7 -11.48 66.73 -21.36
C LYS A 7 -10.13 66.04 -21.21
N PHE A 8 -9.71 65.85 -19.98
CA PHE A 8 -8.63 64.94 -19.64
C PHE A 8 -9.24 63.49 -19.54
N LEU A 9 -8.78 62.62 -20.40
CA LEU A 9 -9.08 61.17 -20.29
C LEU A 9 -7.99 60.56 -19.42
N SER A 10 -8.34 60.22 -18.17
CA SER A 10 -7.49 59.37 -17.31
C SER A 10 -7.68 57.91 -17.72
N PHE A 11 -6.61 57.31 -18.22
CA PHE A 11 -6.52 55.85 -18.41
C PHE A 11 -6.22 55.19 -17.05
N ILE A 12 -7.23 54.56 -16.46
CA ILE A 12 -7.05 53.70 -15.30
C ILE A 12 -6.67 52.30 -15.83
N LEU A 13 -5.40 51.98 -15.65
CA LEU A 13 -4.88 50.61 -15.91
C LEU A 13 -5.36 49.70 -14.76
N CYS A 14 -6.45 48.94 -14.97
CA CYS A 14 -6.82 47.87 -14.06
C CYS A 14 -5.84 46.71 -14.19
N LEU A 15 -4.89 46.58 -13.26
CA LEU A 15 -4.18 45.33 -13.03
C LEU A 15 -5.17 44.37 -12.42
N SER A 16 -5.65 43.42 -13.20
CA SER A 16 -6.35 42.23 -12.71
C SER A 16 -5.34 41.32 -12.04
N ILE A 17 -5.26 41.40 -10.71
CA ILE A 17 -4.61 40.35 -9.89
C ILE A 17 -5.46 39.11 -10.02
N GLY A 18 -5.02 38.17 -10.86
CA GLY A 18 -5.60 36.84 -10.95
C GLY A 18 -5.36 36.10 -9.64
N SER A 19 -6.39 36.07 -8.82
CA SER A 19 -6.42 35.16 -7.67
C SER A 19 -6.39 33.73 -8.20
N PHE A 20 -5.21 33.10 -8.14
CA PHE A 20 -5.14 31.62 -8.25
C PHE A 20 -5.83 31.06 -7.02
N THR A 21 -7.11 30.78 -7.13
CA THR A 21 -7.77 29.86 -6.22
C THR A 21 -7.18 28.49 -6.43
N TYR A 22 -6.35 28.04 -5.50
CA TYR A 22 -6.05 26.62 -5.34
C TYR A 22 -7.40 25.93 -5.20
N ALA A 23 -7.79 25.17 -6.22
CA ALA A 23 -8.90 24.26 -6.12
C ALA A 23 -8.50 23.25 -5.02
N ALA A 24 -9.17 23.36 -3.88
CA ALA A 24 -9.12 22.31 -2.86
C ALA A 24 -9.48 21.01 -3.58
N ALA A 25 -8.55 20.07 -3.61
CA ALA A 25 -8.78 18.74 -4.14
C ALA A 25 -10.04 18.20 -3.42
N ASN A 26 -11.09 17.94 -4.18
CA ASN A 26 -12.28 17.30 -3.65
C ASN A 26 -11.82 15.94 -3.10
N ILE A 27 -11.69 15.86 -1.78
CA ILE A 27 -11.54 14.61 -1.06
C ILE A 27 -12.78 13.81 -1.41
N VAL A 28 -12.61 12.79 -2.25
CA VAL A 28 -13.68 11.83 -2.51
C VAL A 28 -13.92 11.14 -1.18
N ALA A 29 -14.98 11.53 -0.50
CA ALA A 29 -15.44 10.84 0.69
C ALA A 29 -15.64 9.38 0.31
N VAL A 30 -14.85 8.50 0.90
CA VAL A 30 -15.12 7.06 0.85
C VAL A 30 -16.52 6.90 1.41
N ASP A 31 -17.43 6.31 0.64
CA ASP A 31 -18.79 6.04 1.11
C ASP A 31 -18.71 5.05 2.29
N GLU A 32 -18.73 5.59 3.50
CA GLU A 32 -18.64 4.82 4.76
C GLU A 32 -19.86 3.95 4.99
N ASN A 33 -20.94 4.13 4.18
CA ASN A 33 -22.19 3.40 4.30
C ASN A 33 -22.24 2.07 3.54
N LEU A 34 -21.19 1.70 2.81
CA LEU A 34 -21.06 0.32 2.33
C LEU A 34 -20.81 -0.55 3.55
N ALA A 35 -21.84 -1.26 4.01
CA ALA A 35 -21.79 -2.17 5.15
C ALA A 35 -20.53 -3.03 5.05
N VAL A 36 -19.52 -2.67 5.84
CA VAL A 36 -18.30 -3.44 5.97
C VAL A 36 -18.70 -4.67 6.74
N ASP A 37 -18.75 -5.83 6.08
CA ASP A 37 -18.69 -7.08 6.80
C ASP A 37 -17.32 -7.11 7.51
N PRO A 38 -17.27 -6.94 8.84
CA PRO A 38 -16.00 -6.94 9.58
C PRO A 38 -15.25 -8.26 9.46
N ALA A 39 -15.93 -9.30 8.99
CA ALA A 39 -15.34 -10.61 8.81
C ALA A 39 -14.45 -10.71 7.55
N GLY A 40 -14.50 -9.76 6.60
CA GLY A 40 -13.72 -9.84 5.35
C GLY A 40 -13.97 -11.13 4.57
N ALA A 41 -15.15 -11.75 4.81
CA ALA A 41 -15.44 -13.10 4.43
C ALA A 41 -15.57 -13.21 2.90
N TRP A 42 -15.11 -14.35 2.40
CA TRP A 42 -15.63 -14.94 1.17
C TRP A 42 -17.15 -14.97 1.31
N ASP A 43 -17.88 -14.59 0.27
CA ASP A 43 -19.28 -14.97 0.30
C ASP A 43 -19.37 -16.51 0.26
N ALA A 44 -20.54 -17.04 0.61
CA ALA A 44 -20.80 -18.49 0.65
C ALA A 44 -20.58 -19.18 -0.72
N ALA A 45 -20.33 -18.42 -1.79
CA ALA A 45 -20.09 -18.88 -3.16
C ALA A 45 -18.61 -18.80 -3.59
N GLY A 46 -17.68 -18.40 -2.69
CA GLY A 46 -16.24 -18.31 -2.98
C GLY A 46 -15.84 -17.08 -3.78
N ALA A 47 -16.69 -16.06 -3.88
CA ALA A 47 -16.38 -14.77 -4.50
C ALA A 47 -15.61 -13.84 -3.54
N TRP A 48 -14.86 -12.89 -4.09
CA TRP A 48 -14.08 -11.92 -3.32
C TRP A 48 -14.77 -10.57 -3.29
N ASN A 49 -14.99 -10.03 -2.10
CA ASN A 49 -15.56 -8.71 -1.92
C ASN A 49 -14.46 -7.65 -2.00
N ILE A 50 -14.31 -7.03 -3.17
CA ILE A 50 -13.24 -6.12 -3.51
C ILE A 50 -13.78 -4.82 -4.13
N VAL A 51 -12.90 -3.97 -4.62
CA VAL A 51 -13.24 -2.78 -5.40
C VAL A 51 -12.52 -2.77 -6.74
N ALA A 52 -13.17 -2.24 -7.76
CA ALA A 52 -12.56 -1.88 -9.03
C ALA A 52 -12.42 -0.35 -9.11
N TRP A 53 -11.33 0.13 -9.72
CA TRP A 53 -11.05 1.55 -9.90
C TRP A 53 -11.54 2.05 -11.26
N ASP A 54 -12.19 3.22 -11.28
CA ASP A 54 -12.68 3.87 -12.48
C ASP A 54 -12.24 5.36 -12.53
N PRO A 55 -11.46 5.79 -13.53
CA PRO A 55 -10.83 4.93 -14.54
C PRO A 55 -9.74 4.02 -13.94
N PRO A 56 -9.43 2.88 -14.58
CA PRO A 56 -8.36 1.99 -14.12
C PRO A 56 -7.01 2.71 -14.09
N PHE A 57 -6.10 2.24 -13.22
CA PHE A 57 -4.78 2.81 -12.98
C PHE A 57 -4.75 4.22 -12.40
N ASN A 58 -5.87 4.69 -11.88
CA ASN A 58 -5.99 5.98 -11.21
C ASN A 58 -6.51 5.80 -9.78
N TYR A 59 -5.62 5.87 -8.79
CA TYR A 59 -5.99 5.82 -7.38
C TYR A 59 -6.67 7.10 -6.83
N GLN A 60 -6.85 8.12 -7.68
CA GLN A 60 -7.69 9.30 -7.41
C GLN A 60 -9.09 9.16 -8.04
N GLY A 61 -9.32 8.07 -8.78
CA GLY A 61 -10.60 7.75 -9.40
C GLY A 61 -11.65 7.26 -8.39
N LYS A 62 -12.80 6.87 -8.91
CA LYS A 62 -13.87 6.30 -8.09
C LYS A 62 -13.60 4.81 -7.82
N MET A 63 -13.91 4.37 -6.61
CA MET A 63 -13.96 2.96 -6.25
C MET A 63 -15.39 2.43 -6.45
N ARG A 64 -15.52 1.35 -7.20
CA ARG A 64 -16.78 0.64 -7.40
C ARG A 64 -16.71 -0.71 -6.67
N PRO A 65 -17.59 -0.98 -5.71
CA PRO A 65 -17.70 -2.30 -5.07
C PRO A 65 -17.94 -3.39 -6.10
N LEU A 66 -17.27 -4.51 -5.92
CA LEU A 66 -17.33 -5.65 -6.84
C LEU A 66 -17.30 -6.96 -6.07
N LEU A 67 -18.27 -7.81 -6.34
CA LEU A 67 -18.24 -9.20 -5.95
C LEU A 67 -17.54 -9.99 -7.08
N TYR A 68 -16.25 -10.22 -6.90
CA TYR A 68 -15.38 -10.78 -7.93
C TYR A 68 -15.37 -12.29 -7.88
N GLN A 69 -15.72 -12.92 -9.00
CA GLN A 69 -15.65 -14.37 -9.16
C GLN A 69 -14.28 -14.76 -9.73
N PRO A 70 -13.40 -15.43 -8.96
CA PRO A 70 -12.13 -15.92 -9.48
C PRO A 70 -12.35 -16.98 -10.56
N ILE A 71 -11.36 -17.16 -11.42
CA ILE A 71 -11.37 -18.22 -12.44
C ILE A 71 -11.43 -19.59 -11.74
N ASN A 72 -12.32 -20.47 -12.18
CA ASN A 72 -12.42 -21.80 -11.60
C ASN A 72 -11.26 -22.70 -12.00
N LYS A 73 -10.81 -22.60 -13.27
CA LYS A 73 -9.73 -23.41 -13.83
C LYS A 73 -9.06 -22.66 -14.97
N ALA A 74 -7.74 -22.71 -15.05
CA ALA A 74 -6.98 -22.24 -16.20
C ALA A 74 -7.12 -23.20 -17.39
N SER A 75 -7.02 -22.69 -18.61
CA SER A 75 -7.11 -23.49 -19.84
C SER A 75 -5.88 -24.39 -20.06
N GLN A 76 -4.74 -23.98 -19.49
CA GLN A 76 -3.47 -24.75 -19.53
C GLN A 76 -2.56 -24.33 -18.37
N ALA A 77 -1.46 -25.05 -18.18
CA ALA A 77 -0.47 -24.78 -17.14
C ALA A 77 0.45 -23.61 -17.53
N TRP A 78 -0.08 -22.38 -17.53
CA TRP A 78 0.69 -21.17 -17.80
C TRP A 78 1.88 -21.04 -16.85
N HIS A 79 3.02 -20.54 -17.33
CA HIS A 79 4.20 -20.25 -16.53
C HIS A 79 4.29 -18.76 -16.20
N LEU A 80 4.13 -18.43 -14.91
CA LEU A 80 4.19 -17.06 -14.38
C LEU A 80 5.55 -16.80 -13.72
N CYS A 81 6.19 -15.69 -14.06
CA CYS A 81 7.39 -15.24 -13.37
C CYS A 81 7.05 -14.04 -12.47
N VAL A 82 7.41 -14.15 -11.20
CA VAL A 82 7.11 -13.17 -10.17
C VAL A 82 8.39 -12.55 -9.64
N THR A 83 8.41 -11.22 -9.47
CA THR A 83 9.54 -10.53 -8.83
C THR A 83 9.06 -9.73 -7.62
N TYR A 84 9.80 -9.85 -6.47
CA TYR A 84 9.53 -9.13 -5.23
C TYR A 84 10.71 -8.28 -4.78
N PRO A 85 10.49 -7.27 -3.91
CA PRO A 85 11.59 -6.61 -3.22
C PRO A 85 12.38 -7.60 -2.35
N HIS A 86 11.71 -8.38 -1.51
CA HIS A 86 12.29 -9.39 -0.62
C HIS A 86 11.19 -10.23 0.06
N LEU A 87 11.58 -11.34 0.70
CA LEU A 87 10.71 -12.18 1.53
C LEU A 87 11.08 -12.14 3.04
N LYS A 88 11.93 -11.20 3.46
CA LYS A 88 12.31 -10.99 4.86
C LYS A 88 11.25 -10.27 5.71
N ASP A 89 10.29 -9.59 5.07
CA ASP A 89 9.12 -9.00 5.71
C ASP A 89 7.95 -9.99 5.68
N PRO A 90 7.31 -10.31 6.82
CA PRO A 90 6.13 -11.19 6.88
C PRO A 90 4.96 -10.75 5.99
N TYR A 91 4.90 -9.49 5.61
CA TYR A 91 3.94 -8.97 4.66
C TYR A 91 4.09 -9.66 3.28
N TRP A 92 5.31 -9.63 2.71
CA TRP A 92 5.58 -10.27 1.43
C TRP A 92 5.45 -11.80 1.48
N LEU A 93 5.66 -12.40 2.65
CA LEU A 93 5.38 -13.82 2.87
C LEU A 93 3.87 -14.12 2.72
N SER A 94 3.00 -13.23 3.20
CA SER A 94 1.55 -13.36 3.02
C SER A 94 1.12 -13.18 1.56
N VAL A 95 1.75 -12.26 0.82
CA VAL A 95 1.55 -12.12 -0.64
C VAL A 95 1.98 -13.41 -1.37
N ASN A 96 3.16 -13.94 -1.04
CA ASN A 96 3.70 -15.18 -1.62
C ASN A 96 2.74 -16.35 -1.38
N TYR A 97 2.22 -16.50 -0.15
CA TYR A 97 1.23 -17.52 0.17
C TYR A 97 -0.01 -17.40 -0.73
N GLY A 98 -0.58 -16.22 -0.86
CA GLY A 98 -1.74 -16.00 -1.72
C GLY A 98 -1.50 -16.38 -3.18
N MET A 99 -0.33 -16.03 -3.72
CA MET A 99 0.07 -16.42 -5.08
C MET A 99 0.25 -17.92 -5.22
N VAL A 100 0.95 -18.58 -4.28
CA VAL A 100 1.19 -20.03 -4.29
C VAL A 100 -0.11 -20.83 -4.25
N GLU A 101 -1.04 -20.44 -3.37
CA GLU A 101 -2.34 -21.11 -3.26
C GLU A 101 -3.16 -20.97 -4.55
N GLU A 102 -3.14 -19.79 -5.17
CA GLU A 102 -3.88 -19.57 -6.39
C GLU A 102 -3.25 -20.27 -7.60
N VAL A 103 -1.92 -20.31 -7.68
CA VAL A 103 -1.16 -21.05 -8.70
C VAL A 103 -1.48 -22.56 -8.61
N LYS A 104 -1.45 -23.13 -7.39
CA LYS A 104 -1.81 -24.54 -7.16
C LYS A 104 -3.26 -24.81 -7.52
N ARG A 105 -4.19 -23.94 -7.09
CA ARG A 105 -5.62 -24.10 -7.36
C ARG A 105 -5.94 -24.11 -8.85
N LEU A 106 -5.21 -23.32 -9.64
CA LEU A 106 -5.41 -23.19 -11.08
C LEU A 106 -4.58 -24.20 -11.92
N GLY A 107 -3.65 -24.94 -11.30
CA GLY A 107 -2.75 -25.84 -11.99
C GLY A 107 -1.73 -25.14 -12.87
N LEU A 108 -1.08 -24.09 -12.35
CA LEU A 108 -0.11 -23.24 -13.05
C LEU A 108 1.32 -23.55 -12.62
N ASN A 109 2.29 -23.05 -13.39
CA ASN A 109 3.69 -23.01 -13.00
C ASN A 109 4.08 -21.59 -12.56
N MET A 110 4.95 -21.47 -11.56
CA MET A 110 5.40 -20.17 -11.06
C MET A 110 6.87 -20.23 -10.65
N THR A 111 7.64 -19.22 -11.08
CA THR A 111 8.99 -18.94 -10.58
C THR A 111 8.97 -17.60 -9.87
N VAL A 112 9.55 -17.52 -8.68
CA VAL A 112 9.65 -16.30 -7.85
C VAL A 112 11.10 -15.90 -7.68
N LEU A 113 11.39 -14.63 -7.94
CA LEU A 113 12.71 -14.01 -7.76
C LEU A 113 12.59 -12.83 -6.78
N GLU A 114 13.46 -12.77 -5.79
CA GLU A 114 13.52 -11.65 -4.84
C GLU A 114 14.78 -10.81 -5.03
N ALA A 115 14.65 -9.48 -4.95
CA ALA A 115 15.75 -8.57 -5.23
C ALA A 115 16.72 -8.40 -4.03
N GLY A 116 16.33 -8.79 -2.82
CA GLY A 116 17.12 -8.64 -1.59
C GLY A 116 16.82 -7.35 -0.81
N GLY A 117 15.95 -6.48 -1.30
CA GLY A 117 15.53 -5.23 -0.64
C GLY A 117 15.17 -4.12 -1.60
N TYR A 118 14.55 -3.07 -1.09
CA TYR A 118 14.14 -1.91 -1.89
C TYR A 118 15.29 -1.16 -2.57
N PRO A 119 16.51 -1.08 -2.03
CA PRO A 119 17.64 -0.46 -2.73
C PRO A 119 18.13 -1.21 -3.98
N GLN A 120 17.65 -2.43 -4.22
CA GLN A 120 18.18 -3.35 -5.24
C GLN A 120 17.51 -3.24 -6.61
N LEU A 121 17.33 -2.01 -7.11
CA LEU A 121 16.70 -1.76 -8.43
C LEU A 121 17.42 -2.49 -9.57
N SER A 122 18.75 -2.46 -9.59
CA SER A 122 19.56 -3.13 -10.64
C SER A 122 19.33 -4.63 -10.66
N THR A 123 19.21 -5.26 -9.50
CA THR A 123 18.91 -6.69 -9.36
C THR A 123 17.53 -7.00 -9.93
N GLN A 124 16.51 -6.22 -9.59
CA GLN A 124 15.17 -6.45 -10.11
C GLN A 124 15.08 -6.24 -11.62
N ILE A 125 15.82 -5.28 -12.19
CA ILE A 125 15.93 -5.13 -13.66
C ILE A 125 16.52 -6.39 -14.30
N GLN A 126 17.55 -7.01 -13.70
CA GLN A 126 18.13 -8.26 -14.19
C GLN A 126 17.14 -9.43 -14.09
N GLN A 127 16.38 -9.49 -13.01
CA GLN A 127 15.32 -10.50 -12.81
C GLN A 127 14.24 -10.41 -13.89
N LEU A 128 13.76 -9.21 -14.21
CA LEU A 128 12.81 -9.02 -15.32
C LEU A 128 13.37 -9.52 -16.65
N LYS A 129 14.65 -9.27 -16.94
CA LYS A 129 15.33 -9.81 -18.14
C LYS A 129 15.45 -11.33 -18.10
N HIS A 130 15.66 -11.90 -16.92
CA HIS A 130 15.70 -13.35 -16.74
C HIS A 130 14.34 -13.98 -17.04
N CYS A 131 13.25 -13.45 -16.47
CA CYS A 131 11.88 -13.92 -16.73
C CYS A 131 11.54 -13.88 -18.24
N GLU A 132 11.89 -12.79 -18.91
CA GLU A 132 11.68 -12.64 -20.36
C GLU A 132 12.45 -13.70 -21.15
N LYS A 133 13.73 -13.93 -20.83
CA LYS A 133 14.56 -14.94 -21.50
C LYS A 133 14.10 -16.38 -21.22
N ALA A 134 13.55 -16.63 -20.05
CA ALA A 134 12.99 -17.93 -19.68
C ALA A 134 11.68 -18.24 -20.43
N GLY A 135 11.13 -17.28 -21.18
CA GLY A 135 9.89 -17.48 -21.94
C GLY A 135 8.65 -17.58 -21.05
N SER A 136 8.62 -16.86 -19.94
CA SER A 136 7.43 -16.81 -19.08
C SER A 136 6.24 -16.20 -19.81
N ASP A 137 5.05 -16.79 -19.62
CA ASP A 137 3.82 -16.36 -20.30
C ASP A 137 3.32 -15.00 -19.78
N ALA A 138 3.49 -14.71 -18.50
CA ALA A 138 3.22 -13.41 -17.90
C ALA A 138 4.20 -13.08 -16.77
N LEU A 139 4.40 -11.78 -16.53
CA LEU A 139 5.18 -11.26 -15.41
C LEU A 139 4.28 -10.65 -14.36
N ILE A 140 4.57 -10.94 -13.08
CA ILE A 140 3.94 -10.29 -11.94
C ILE A 140 5.03 -9.54 -11.18
N VAL A 141 4.84 -8.23 -10.99
CA VAL A 141 5.87 -7.34 -10.48
C VAL A 141 5.44 -6.66 -9.20
N GLY A 142 5.98 -7.10 -8.06
CA GLY A 142 6.06 -6.32 -6.83
C GLY A 142 7.30 -5.43 -6.88
N THR A 143 7.11 -4.17 -7.25
CA THR A 143 8.22 -3.27 -7.61
C THR A 143 9.02 -2.77 -6.42
N VAL A 144 10.33 -2.56 -6.59
CA VAL A 144 11.18 -1.85 -5.64
C VAL A 144 11.16 -0.33 -5.86
N SER A 145 10.71 0.16 -7.03
CA SER A 145 10.72 1.57 -7.40
C SER A 145 9.53 1.94 -8.27
N PHE A 146 8.94 3.12 -8.05
CA PHE A 146 7.79 3.59 -8.83
C PHE A 146 8.09 3.71 -10.33
N ASN A 147 9.23 4.33 -10.70
CA ASN A 147 9.60 4.61 -12.10
C ASN A 147 10.77 3.75 -12.62
N GLY A 148 11.60 3.22 -11.72
CA GLY A 148 12.89 2.63 -12.11
C GLY A 148 12.80 1.45 -13.06
N LEU A 149 11.71 0.70 -13.04
CA LEU A 149 11.46 -0.45 -13.92
C LEU A 149 10.79 -0.08 -15.25
N SER A 150 10.30 1.17 -15.42
CA SER A 150 9.50 1.58 -16.58
C SER A 150 10.15 1.28 -17.94
N PRO A 151 11.47 1.48 -18.17
CA PRO A 151 12.08 1.13 -19.46
C PRO A 151 12.03 -0.38 -19.74
N SER A 152 12.26 -1.21 -18.72
CA SER A 152 12.23 -2.68 -18.86
C SER A 152 10.81 -3.17 -19.09
N ILE A 153 9.84 -2.68 -18.33
CA ILE A 153 8.43 -3.05 -18.47
C ILE A 153 7.89 -2.65 -19.85
N ARG A 154 8.16 -1.42 -20.31
CA ARG A 154 7.73 -0.96 -21.65
C ARG A 154 8.25 -1.86 -22.77
N ARG A 155 9.45 -2.38 -22.62
CA ARG A 155 10.05 -3.30 -23.61
C ARG A 155 9.39 -4.66 -23.56
N ILE A 156 9.27 -5.25 -22.36
CA ILE A 156 8.74 -6.60 -22.14
C ILE A 156 7.25 -6.66 -22.50
N ALA A 157 6.49 -5.65 -22.16
CA ALA A 157 5.05 -5.58 -22.40
C ALA A 157 4.64 -5.59 -23.89
N LYS A 158 5.61 -5.52 -24.82
CA LYS A 158 5.33 -5.71 -26.25
C LYS A 158 4.98 -7.15 -26.62
N THR A 159 5.44 -8.11 -25.83
CA THR A 159 5.28 -9.56 -26.09
C THR A 159 4.73 -10.33 -24.92
N THR A 160 4.91 -9.84 -23.70
CA THR A 160 4.56 -10.55 -22.46
C THR A 160 3.76 -9.61 -21.54
N PRO A 161 2.55 -9.96 -21.13
CA PRO A 161 1.74 -9.13 -20.24
C PRO A 161 2.40 -8.97 -18.86
N VAL A 162 2.22 -7.79 -18.29
CA VAL A 162 2.79 -7.43 -16.97
C VAL A 162 1.66 -7.03 -16.03
N VAL A 163 1.57 -7.72 -14.91
CA VAL A 163 0.66 -7.40 -13.80
C VAL A 163 1.46 -6.76 -12.68
N ALA A 164 1.07 -5.56 -12.28
CA ALA A 164 1.62 -4.94 -11.08
C ALA A 164 0.92 -5.49 -9.83
N ALA A 165 1.68 -5.89 -8.84
CA ALA A 165 1.16 -6.44 -7.59
C ALA A 165 1.63 -5.63 -6.39
N VAL A 166 0.70 -5.28 -5.49
CA VAL A 166 0.96 -4.67 -4.17
C VAL A 166 1.48 -3.23 -4.27
N ASN A 167 2.76 -3.06 -4.57
CA ASN A 167 3.40 -1.74 -4.65
C ASN A 167 2.96 -1.00 -5.91
N ASP A 168 2.69 0.30 -5.76
CA ASP A 168 2.35 1.10 -6.91
C ASP A 168 3.55 1.31 -7.84
N ILE A 169 3.26 1.35 -9.12
CA ILE A 169 4.23 1.48 -10.21
C ILE A 169 3.65 2.38 -11.30
N ALA A 170 4.49 3.08 -12.00
CA ALA A 170 4.08 3.88 -13.16
C ALA A 170 3.30 3.01 -14.19
N ASN A 171 2.24 3.58 -14.76
CA ASN A 171 1.30 2.87 -15.65
C ASN A 171 1.86 2.44 -17.01
N VAL A 172 3.18 2.44 -17.17
CA VAL A 172 3.86 2.22 -18.46
C VAL A 172 3.98 0.72 -18.76
N GLY A 173 3.18 0.23 -19.70
CA GLY A 173 3.23 -1.17 -20.14
C GLY A 173 2.60 -2.16 -19.15
N VAL A 174 1.93 -1.68 -18.12
CA VAL A 174 1.20 -2.52 -17.16
C VAL A 174 -0.15 -2.89 -17.75
N SER A 175 -0.45 -4.17 -17.78
CA SER A 175 -1.72 -4.73 -18.30
C SER A 175 -2.81 -4.77 -17.24
N ALA A 176 -2.45 -5.00 -15.98
CA ALA A 176 -3.36 -4.97 -14.84
C ALA A 176 -2.64 -4.61 -13.54
N LYS A 177 -3.39 -4.12 -12.54
CA LYS A 177 -2.93 -3.87 -11.18
C LYS A 177 -3.78 -4.62 -10.15
N ALA A 178 -3.13 -5.34 -9.25
CA ALA A 178 -3.71 -5.95 -8.06
C ALA A 178 -3.03 -5.35 -6.82
N GLY A 179 -3.59 -4.29 -6.28
CA GLY A 179 -2.97 -3.56 -5.17
C GLY A 179 -3.91 -2.48 -4.63
N VAL A 180 -3.57 -1.91 -3.50
CA VAL A 180 -4.35 -0.82 -2.88
C VAL A 180 -3.71 0.54 -3.11
N SER A 181 -4.47 1.60 -2.89
CA SER A 181 -3.93 2.95 -2.78
C SER A 181 -3.10 3.09 -1.50
N TRP A 182 -1.79 3.19 -1.62
CA TRP A 182 -0.91 3.46 -0.48
C TRP A 182 -1.16 4.85 0.12
N TYR A 183 -1.62 5.81 -0.68
CA TYR A 183 -2.14 7.08 -0.17
C TYR A 183 -3.31 6.84 0.80
N SER A 184 -4.28 6.00 0.43
CA SER A 184 -5.41 5.66 1.30
C SER A 184 -4.99 4.87 2.55
N MET A 185 -3.92 4.06 2.47
CA MET A 185 -3.34 3.41 3.66
C MET A 185 -2.82 4.45 4.66
N GLY A 186 -2.02 5.41 4.19
CA GLY A 186 -1.54 6.53 5.02
C GLY A 186 -2.67 7.39 5.55
N GLN A 187 -3.64 7.70 4.69
CA GLN A 187 -4.83 8.47 5.05
C GLN A 187 -5.63 7.81 6.18
N LYS A 188 -5.83 6.48 6.15
CA LYS A 188 -6.51 5.74 7.22
C LYS A 188 -5.78 5.86 8.57
N VAL A 189 -4.45 5.76 8.57
CA VAL A 189 -3.64 5.94 9.78
C VAL A 189 -3.73 7.37 10.30
N GLY A 190 -3.58 8.36 9.42
CA GLY A 190 -3.69 9.78 9.79
C GLY A 190 -5.08 10.15 10.30
N GLN A 191 -6.15 9.68 9.66
CA GLN A 191 -7.53 9.88 10.10
C GLN A 191 -7.79 9.26 11.48
N TYR A 192 -7.26 8.06 11.74
CA TYR A 192 -7.38 7.41 13.05
C TYR A 192 -6.78 8.27 14.17
N LEU A 193 -5.61 8.89 13.92
CA LEU A 193 -5.00 9.82 14.87
C LEU A 193 -5.74 11.16 14.94
N ALA A 194 -6.13 11.75 13.81
CA ALA A 194 -6.83 13.02 13.75
C ALA A 194 -8.18 12.97 14.49
N GLN A 195 -8.89 11.85 14.44
CA GLN A 195 -10.13 11.64 15.19
C GLN A 195 -9.89 11.61 16.72
N ARG A 196 -8.75 11.13 17.17
CA ARG A 196 -8.35 11.12 18.58
C ARG A 196 -7.86 12.49 19.06
N HIS A 197 -7.35 13.30 18.15
CA HIS A 197 -6.79 14.63 18.38
C HIS A 197 -7.35 15.66 17.39
N PRO A 198 -8.66 15.99 17.48
CA PRO A 198 -9.34 16.73 16.40
C PRO A 198 -8.95 18.22 16.32
N THR A 199 -8.42 18.78 17.38
CA THR A 199 -8.13 20.24 17.44
C THR A 199 -6.67 20.54 17.72
N LYS A 200 -6.13 21.56 17.03
CA LYS A 200 -4.85 22.16 17.39
C LYS A 200 -4.95 22.91 18.72
N GLY A 201 -3.93 22.77 19.55
CA GLY A 201 -3.89 23.45 20.83
C GLY A 201 -2.55 23.26 21.56
N ALA A 202 -2.49 23.67 22.83
CA ALA A 202 -1.28 23.55 23.65
C ALA A 202 -0.81 22.10 23.88
N ASN A 203 -1.69 21.12 23.68
CA ASN A 203 -1.44 19.70 23.89
C ASN A 203 -1.54 18.93 22.57
N GLU A 204 -0.76 19.32 21.56
CA GLU A 204 -0.65 18.56 20.31
C GLU A 204 -0.03 17.18 20.55
N ALA A 205 -0.61 16.15 19.96
CA ALA A 205 -0.05 14.81 19.96
C ALA A 205 1.20 14.76 19.06
N LYS A 206 2.33 14.40 19.64
CA LYS A 206 3.64 14.35 18.97
C LYS A 206 3.87 12.95 18.41
N VAL A 207 4.25 12.86 17.14
CA VAL A 207 4.47 11.61 16.41
C VAL A 207 5.92 11.48 15.97
N ALA A 208 6.54 10.32 16.28
CA ALA A 208 7.73 9.85 15.61
C ALA A 208 7.29 8.97 14.42
N TRP A 209 7.63 9.39 13.19
CA TRP A 209 7.17 8.83 11.94
C TRP A 209 8.25 8.02 11.22
N PHE A 210 7.94 6.75 10.88
CA PHE A 210 8.85 5.80 10.23
C PHE A 210 8.20 5.23 8.96
N PRO A 211 8.14 6.01 7.87
CA PRO A 211 7.37 5.66 6.68
C PRO A 211 7.91 4.47 5.88
N GLY A 212 9.21 4.19 5.99
CA GLY A 212 9.87 3.14 5.22
C GLY A 212 10.98 3.65 4.28
N PRO A 213 11.34 2.90 3.22
CA PRO A 213 12.42 3.26 2.30
C PRO A 213 11.99 4.38 1.34
N LYS A 214 12.64 5.53 1.42
CA LYS A 214 12.25 6.78 0.75
C LYS A 214 12.06 6.67 -0.77
N GLU A 215 12.88 5.86 -1.43
CA GLU A 215 12.87 5.72 -2.90
C GLU A 215 11.88 4.67 -3.43
N SER A 216 11.17 3.97 -2.56
CA SER A 216 10.19 2.96 -2.97
C SER A 216 8.89 3.59 -3.46
N GLY A 217 8.20 2.91 -4.37
CA GLY A 217 7.01 3.43 -5.02
C GLY A 217 5.80 3.62 -4.10
N TRP A 218 5.75 2.94 -2.96
CA TRP A 218 4.63 3.00 -2.04
C TRP A 218 4.81 4.05 -0.93
N VAL A 219 6.05 4.34 -0.51
CA VAL A 219 6.35 5.16 0.67
C VAL A 219 5.96 6.61 0.47
N LYS A 220 6.23 7.18 -0.72
CA LYS A 220 5.80 8.54 -1.01
C LYS A 220 4.29 8.72 -0.83
N PHE A 221 3.52 7.78 -1.32
CA PHE A 221 2.05 7.87 -1.27
C PHE A 221 1.51 7.71 0.15
N ILE A 222 2.08 6.78 0.95
CA ILE A 222 1.64 6.61 2.35
C ILE A 222 2.02 7.83 3.19
N ASP A 223 3.16 8.44 2.92
CA ASP A 223 3.63 9.67 3.56
C ASP A 223 2.70 10.86 3.23
N ASP A 224 2.42 11.08 1.94
CA ASP A 224 1.49 12.11 1.48
C ASP A 224 0.10 11.92 2.14
N GLY A 225 -0.47 10.72 2.09
CA GLY A 225 -1.79 10.42 2.66
C GLY A 225 -1.87 10.60 4.17
N PHE A 226 -0.82 10.23 4.89
CA PHE A 226 -0.73 10.44 6.33
C PHE A 226 -0.70 11.93 6.68
N HIS A 227 0.17 12.71 6.04
CA HIS A 227 0.30 14.15 6.30
C HIS A 227 -0.96 14.92 5.92
N ASP A 228 -1.60 14.59 4.79
CA ASP A 228 -2.86 15.22 4.38
C ASP A 228 -3.98 14.94 5.40
N ALA A 229 -4.05 13.73 5.94
CA ALA A 229 -5.07 13.35 6.90
C ALA A 229 -4.92 14.00 8.27
N ILE A 230 -3.69 14.26 8.73
CA ILE A 230 -3.44 14.96 9.99
C ILE A 230 -3.46 16.48 9.86
N ALA A 231 -3.48 17.00 8.62
CA ALA A 231 -3.50 18.45 8.39
C ALA A 231 -4.72 19.11 9.06
N GLY A 232 -4.44 20.11 9.88
CA GLY A 232 -5.52 20.80 10.61
C GLY A 232 -5.95 20.16 11.94
N SER A 233 -5.51 18.93 12.23
CA SER A 233 -5.75 18.25 13.52
C SER A 233 -4.74 18.68 14.60
N GLY A 234 -4.91 18.15 15.81
CA GLY A 234 -3.94 18.28 16.91
C GLY A 234 -2.79 17.27 16.85
N VAL A 235 -2.43 16.77 15.68
CA VAL A 235 -1.33 15.82 15.49
C VAL A 235 -0.14 16.53 14.83
N ARG A 236 1.07 16.32 15.36
CA ARG A 236 2.30 16.91 14.84
C ARG A 236 3.43 15.89 14.74
N VAL A 237 4.00 15.73 13.56
CA VAL A 237 5.21 14.93 13.37
C VAL A 237 6.41 15.69 13.91
N VAL A 238 7.15 15.11 14.83
CA VAL A 238 8.32 15.71 15.52
C VAL A 238 9.64 15.04 15.17
N ALA A 239 9.60 13.81 14.68
CA ALA A 239 10.77 13.07 14.19
C ALA A 239 10.39 12.23 12.98
N VAL A 240 11.30 12.11 12.00
CA VAL A 240 11.10 11.28 10.80
C VAL A 240 12.39 10.49 10.55
N LYS A 241 12.28 9.17 10.41
CA LYS A 241 13.41 8.31 10.03
C LYS A 241 13.01 7.39 8.86
N TRP A 242 13.80 7.43 7.81
CA TRP A 242 13.61 6.66 6.59
C TRP A 242 14.53 5.45 6.58
N GLY A 243 14.06 4.30 6.15
CA GLY A 243 14.89 3.10 6.00
C GLY A 243 14.13 1.89 5.49
N ASP A 244 14.86 0.91 4.96
CA ASP A 244 14.29 -0.33 4.40
C ASP A 244 13.49 -1.12 5.45
N THR A 245 12.53 -1.93 4.99
CA THR A 245 11.68 -2.79 5.83
C THR A 245 12.43 -4.05 6.29
N GLY A 246 13.54 -3.84 6.98
CA GLY A 246 14.32 -4.86 7.67
C GLY A 246 14.19 -4.69 9.19
N LYS A 247 14.03 -5.80 9.93
CA LYS A 247 13.80 -5.75 11.38
C LYS A 247 14.93 -4.99 12.12
N GLU A 248 16.18 -5.29 11.83
CA GLU A 248 17.32 -4.63 12.47
C GLU A 248 17.46 -3.17 12.04
N ILE A 249 17.17 -2.86 10.76
CA ILE A 249 17.19 -1.49 10.25
C ILE A 249 16.18 -0.64 11.02
N GLN A 250 14.93 -1.10 11.11
CA GLN A 250 13.86 -0.36 11.78
C GLN A 250 14.10 -0.25 13.29
N ARG A 251 14.69 -1.28 13.92
CA ARG A 251 15.07 -1.23 15.33
C ARG A 251 16.14 -0.15 15.56
N ASN A 252 17.19 -0.11 14.75
CA ASN A 252 18.26 0.88 14.90
C ASN A 252 17.74 2.30 14.75
N LEU A 253 16.92 2.56 13.71
CA LEU A 253 16.26 3.86 13.51
C LEU A 253 15.40 4.28 14.69
N LEU A 254 14.68 3.32 15.27
CA LEU A 254 13.86 3.56 16.47
C LEU A 254 14.71 3.87 17.69
N GLN A 255 15.82 3.14 17.89
CA GLN A 255 16.75 3.39 18.99
C GLN A 255 17.38 4.77 18.90
N GLU A 256 17.81 5.20 17.69
CA GLU A 256 18.30 6.56 17.46
C GLU A 256 17.28 7.62 17.92
N VAL A 257 16.01 7.49 17.51
CA VAL A 257 14.96 8.44 17.90
C VAL A 257 14.72 8.43 19.41
N LEU A 258 14.69 7.25 20.04
CA LEU A 258 14.49 7.12 21.49
C LEU A 258 15.69 7.58 22.33
N GLU A 259 16.88 7.66 21.75
CA GLU A 259 18.09 8.23 22.37
C GLU A 259 18.12 9.75 22.22
N GLU A 260 17.68 10.29 21.08
CA GLU A 260 17.58 11.73 20.84
C GLU A 260 16.49 12.38 21.71
N SER A 261 15.34 11.73 21.84
CA SER A 261 14.20 12.19 22.65
C SER A 261 13.20 11.05 22.90
N SER A 262 12.49 11.11 24.00
CA SER A 262 11.29 10.28 24.26
C SER A 262 10.03 11.15 24.45
N GLU A 263 10.09 12.42 24.08
CA GLU A 263 8.98 13.37 24.22
C GLU A 263 8.02 13.33 23.02
N PHE A 264 7.51 12.15 22.71
CA PHE A 264 6.45 11.95 21.73
C PHE A 264 5.41 10.97 22.28
N ASP A 265 4.18 11.09 21.78
CA ASP A 265 3.04 10.32 22.26
C ASP A 265 2.85 9.05 21.41
N TYR A 266 3.29 9.09 20.15
CA TYR A 266 3.10 8.00 19.20
C TYR A 266 4.36 7.65 18.43
N ILE A 267 4.59 6.36 18.26
CA ILE A 267 5.45 5.78 17.23
C ILE A 267 4.53 5.28 16.12
N VAL A 268 4.64 5.84 14.94
CA VAL A 268 3.85 5.45 13.77
C VAL A 268 4.80 5.04 12.65
N GLY A 269 4.66 3.84 12.12
CA GLY A 269 5.58 3.40 11.09
C GLY A 269 5.28 2.01 10.52
N THR A 270 6.25 1.47 9.79
CA THR A 270 6.15 0.15 9.18
C THR A 270 5.80 -0.94 10.20
N ALA A 271 5.28 -2.08 9.74
CA ALA A 271 5.00 -3.20 10.66
C ALA A 271 6.27 -3.68 11.40
N LEU A 272 7.45 -3.54 10.79
CA LEU A 272 8.73 -3.88 11.41
C LEU A 272 9.11 -2.85 12.48
N THR A 273 8.82 -1.56 12.26
CA THR A 273 8.97 -0.51 13.28
C THR A 273 8.04 -0.79 14.47
N ALA A 274 6.77 -1.08 14.20
CA ALA A 274 5.79 -1.37 15.24
C ALA A 274 6.17 -2.60 16.07
N ASP A 275 6.65 -3.67 15.42
CA ASP A 275 7.14 -4.88 16.10
C ASP A 275 8.38 -4.58 16.98
N ALA A 276 9.33 -3.81 16.49
CA ALA A 276 10.51 -3.39 17.24
C ALA A 276 10.12 -2.49 18.43
N ALA A 277 9.19 -1.56 18.23
CA ALA A 277 8.73 -0.62 19.25
C ALA A 277 8.12 -1.31 20.47
N VAL A 278 7.39 -2.42 20.28
CA VAL A 278 6.84 -3.19 21.40
C VAL A 278 7.93 -3.61 22.40
N SER A 279 9.07 -4.10 21.89
CA SER A 279 10.20 -4.53 22.72
C SER A 279 10.99 -3.36 23.30
N GLU A 280 11.27 -2.34 22.48
CA GLU A 280 12.06 -1.18 22.89
C GLU A 280 11.35 -0.35 23.98
N LEU A 281 10.04 -0.13 23.84
CA LEU A 281 9.27 0.59 24.85
C LEU A 281 9.16 -0.19 26.17
N LEU A 282 9.07 -1.53 26.10
CA LEU A 282 9.07 -2.37 27.29
C LEU A 282 10.41 -2.25 28.04
N ASN A 283 11.52 -2.40 27.32
CA ASN A 283 12.89 -2.35 27.90
C ASN A 283 13.22 -0.99 28.51
N ARG A 284 12.63 0.09 28.00
CA ARG A 284 12.87 1.47 28.49
C ARG A 284 11.82 1.95 29.52
N ASN A 285 10.88 1.10 29.95
CA ASN A 285 9.76 1.46 30.83
C ASN A 285 8.88 2.60 30.26
N LEU A 286 8.71 2.64 28.93
CA LEU A 286 7.88 3.62 28.22
C LEU A 286 6.55 3.04 27.75
N ARG A 287 6.29 1.76 28.01
CA ARG A 287 5.00 1.12 27.68
C ARG A 287 3.85 1.83 28.39
N GLY A 288 2.79 2.14 27.63
CA GLY A 288 1.63 2.90 28.11
C GLY A 288 1.84 4.41 28.21
N LYS A 289 3.08 4.90 27.96
CA LYS A 289 3.37 6.32 27.81
C LYS A 289 3.44 6.73 26.33
N ILE A 290 3.91 5.83 25.50
CA ILE A 290 4.00 6.00 24.04
C ILE A 290 3.18 4.91 23.38
N GLU A 291 2.23 5.28 22.53
CA GLU A 291 1.39 4.36 21.78
C GLU A 291 2.01 4.03 20.42
N ILE A 292 1.69 2.84 19.88
CA ILE A 292 2.26 2.34 18.63
C ILE A 292 1.15 2.16 17.62
N ILE A 293 1.33 2.68 16.39
CA ILE A 293 0.45 2.43 15.24
C ILE A 293 1.30 1.91 14.08
N SER A 294 0.85 0.82 13.47
CA SER A 294 1.47 0.30 12.24
C SER A 294 0.81 0.87 11.00
N THR A 295 1.57 1.03 9.92
CA THR A 295 1.07 1.51 8.63
C THR A 295 0.62 0.38 7.69
N TYR A 296 0.88 -0.88 8.02
CA TYR A 296 0.36 -2.06 7.36
C TYR A 296 0.33 -3.27 8.31
N PHE A 297 -0.26 -4.38 7.86
CA PHE A 297 -0.67 -5.49 8.71
C PHE A 297 0.22 -6.72 8.55
N THR A 298 0.66 -7.30 9.67
CA THR A 298 1.44 -8.55 9.74
C THR A 298 1.02 -9.39 10.94
N HIS A 299 1.52 -10.62 11.05
CA HIS A 299 1.26 -11.50 12.20
C HIS A 299 1.65 -10.86 13.55
N ASN A 300 2.80 -10.17 13.61
CA ASN A 300 3.25 -9.52 14.83
C ASN A 300 2.36 -8.33 15.18
N VAL A 301 1.96 -7.54 14.19
CA VAL A 301 1.02 -6.44 14.36
C VAL A 301 -0.35 -6.96 14.85
N PHE A 302 -0.90 -8.00 14.21
CA PHE A 302 -2.14 -8.63 14.67
C PHE A 302 -2.06 -9.06 16.14
N ARG A 303 -1.00 -9.80 16.52
CA ARG A 303 -0.79 -10.20 17.91
C ARG A 303 -0.59 -9.01 18.84
N GLY A 304 0.12 -7.98 18.37
CA GLY A 304 0.34 -6.74 19.10
C GLY A 304 -0.97 -6.01 19.40
N ILE A 305 -1.85 -5.86 18.41
CA ILE A 305 -3.20 -5.27 18.59
C ILE A 305 -4.00 -6.13 19.56
N LYS A 306 -4.08 -7.45 19.34
CA LYS A 306 -4.87 -8.35 20.20
C LYS A 306 -4.43 -8.33 21.66
N ARG A 307 -3.15 -8.05 21.94
CA ARG A 307 -2.58 -7.95 23.30
C ARG A 307 -2.57 -6.52 23.87
N GLY A 308 -3.04 -5.52 23.12
CA GLY A 308 -3.02 -4.11 23.53
C GLY A 308 -1.62 -3.50 23.58
N HIS A 309 -0.69 -4.01 22.78
CA HIS A 309 0.67 -3.46 22.64
C HIS A 309 0.81 -2.53 21.42
N ILE A 310 0.00 -2.73 20.41
CA ILE A 310 -0.15 -1.90 19.24
C ILE A 310 -1.59 -1.42 19.20
N LEU A 311 -1.80 -0.13 18.99
CA LEU A 311 -3.10 0.51 19.03
C LEU A 311 -3.96 0.10 17.84
N ALA A 312 -3.40 0.22 16.64
CA ALA A 312 -4.14 -0.06 15.41
C ALA A 312 -3.19 -0.26 14.21
N ALA A 313 -3.74 -0.82 13.13
CA ALA A 313 -3.11 -0.88 11.82
C ALA A 313 -4.15 -1.05 10.71
N PRO A 314 -3.98 -0.43 9.52
CA PRO A 314 -4.78 -0.80 8.37
C PRO A 314 -4.32 -2.16 7.82
N THR A 315 -5.25 -2.95 7.27
CA THR A 315 -4.93 -4.12 6.46
C THR A 315 -5.50 -3.96 5.06
N ASP A 316 -4.69 -4.33 4.09
CA ASP A 316 -4.97 -4.30 2.67
C ASP A 316 -5.09 -5.71 2.08
N SER A 317 -5.21 -6.71 2.94
CA SER A 317 -5.40 -8.12 2.58
C SER A 317 -4.31 -8.66 1.63
N PRO A 318 -3.03 -8.71 2.04
CA PRO A 318 -1.93 -9.08 1.15
C PRO A 318 -2.04 -10.48 0.55
N VAL A 319 -2.65 -11.46 1.23
CA VAL A 319 -2.95 -12.78 0.67
C VAL A 319 -3.89 -12.64 -0.54
N LEU A 320 -4.95 -11.84 -0.39
CA LEU A 320 -5.90 -11.62 -1.48
C LEU A 320 -5.28 -10.84 -2.64
N GLN A 321 -4.38 -9.89 -2.38
CA GLN A 321 -3.63 -9.20 -3.45
C GLN A 321 -2.79 -10.19 -4.27
N GLY A 322 -2.14 -11.14 -3.60
CA GLY A 322 -1.40 -12.21 -4.26
C GLY A 322 -2.31 -13.04 -5.17
N ARG A 323 -3.46 -13.48 -4.68
CA ARG A 323 -4.45 -14.24 -5.47
C ARG A 323 -4.98 -13.45 -6.65
N LEU A 324 -5.35 -12.19 -6.45
CA LEU A 324 -5.84 -11.30 -7.50
C LEU A 324 -4.81 -11.13 -8.63
N ALA A 325 -3.53 -10.98 -8.29
CA ALA A 325 -2.48 -10.82 -9.28
C ALA A 325 -2.34 -12.07 -10.18
N ILE A 326 -2.45 -13.26 -9.62
CA ILE A 326 -2.43 -14.52 -10.37
C ILE A 326 -3.68 -14.63 -11.25
N ASP A 327 -4.87 -14.42 -10.68
CA ASP A 327 -6.14 -14.51 -11.42
C ASP A 327 -6.19 -13.52 -12.59
N GLN A 328 -5.74 -12.27 -12.38
CA GLN A 328 -5.64 -11.27 -13.45
C GLN A 328 -4.65 -11.68 -14.55
N ALA A 329 -3.49 -12.25 -14.18
CA ALA A 329 -2.52 -12.73 -15.18
C ALA A 329 -3.14 -13.80 -16.08
N VAL A 330 -3.83 -14.79 -15.49
CA VAL A 330 -4.52 -15.84 -16.27
C VAL A 330 -5.63 -15.25 -17.13
N ARG A 331 -6.42 -14.31 -16.62
CA ARG A 331 -7.48 -13.66 -17.44
C ARG A 331 -6.91 -12.92 -18.64
N ILE A 332 -5.77 -12.27 -18.49
CA ILE A 332 -5.09 -11.62 -19.62
C ILE A 332 -4.68 -12.66 -20.66
N LEU A 333 -4.00 -13.74 -20.23
CA LEU A 333 -3.52 -14.81 -21.10
C LEU A 333 -4.66 -15.51 -21.85
N GLU A 334 -5.84 -15.59 -21.23
CA GLU A 334 -7.01 -16.23 -21.81
C GLU A 334 -8.02 -15.27 -22.50
N GLY A 335 -7.67 -13.97 -22.59
CA GLY A 335 -8.54 -12.97 -23.20
C GLY A 335 -9.85 -12.73 -22.42
N LYS A 336 -9.85 -12.97 -21.11
CA LYS A 336 -11.02 -12.89 -20.20
C LYS A 336 -10.95 -11.74 -19.20
N LEU A 337 -9.99 -10.81 -19.35
CA LEU A 337 -9.85 -9.68 -18.43
C LEU A 337 -11.02 -8.71 -18.61
N THR A 338 -11.80 -8.48 -17.56
CA THR A 338 -12.89 -7.52 -17.53
C THR A 338 -12.56 -6.26 -16.74
N GLU A 339 -11.75 -6.40 -15.70
CA GLU A 339 -11.35 -5.32 -14.80
C GLU A 339 -9.83 -5.33 -14.67
N SER A 340 -9.18 -4.27 -15.10
CA SER A 340 -7.71 -4.20 -15.12
C SER A 340 -7.09 -3.58 -13.86
N HIS A 341 -7.90 -3.04 -12.93
CA HIS A 341 -7.40 -2.46 -11.69
C HIS A 341 -8.30 -2.82 -10.51
N LEU A 342 -7.84 -3.76 -9.73
CA LEU A 342 -8.56 -4.35 -8.61
C LEU A 342 -7.82 -4.13 -7.29
N SER A 343 -8.57 -3.87 -6.24
CA SER A 343 -8.06 -3.67 -4.88
C SER A 343 -8.90 -4.41 -3.86
N PRO A 344 -8.31 -5.10 -2.87
CA PRO A 344 -9.01 -5.37 -1.63
C PRO A 344 -9.45 -4.08 -0.94
N ARG A 345 -10.41 -4.19 -0.02
CA ARG A 345 -10.80 -3.07 0.84
C ARG A 345 -9.75 -2.86 1.93
N ILE A 346 -9.48 -1.59 2.25
CA ILE A 346 -8.61 -1.22 3.36
C ILE A 346 -9.47 -1.14 4.63
N LEU A 347 -9.16 -1.99 5.61
CA LEU A 347 -9.84 -2.03 6.91
C LEU A 347 -8.88 -1.56 8.00
N MET A 348 -9.33 -0.64 8.86
CA MET A 348 -8.58 -0.27 10.07
C MET A 348 -8.90 -1.28 11.17
N ILE A 349 -7.87 -1.95 11.66
CA ILE A 349 -7.97 -2.96 12.71
C ILE A 349 -7.42 -2.39 14.01
N ASP A 350 -8.22 -2.47 15.06
CA ASP A 350 -7.86 -2.06 16.43
C ASP A 350 -8.45 -3.02 17.47
N GLN A 351 -8.40 -2.63 18.74
CA GLN A 351 -8.92 -3.44 19.85
C GLN A 351 -10.44 -3.73 19.76
N GLN A 352 -11.20 -2.91 19.06
CA GLN A 352 -12.66 -3.05 18.99
C GLN A 352 -13.06 -4.15 18.01
N ASN A 353 -12.29 -4.36 16.93
CA ASN A 353 -12.67 -5.28 15.86
C ASN A 353 -11.69 -6.46 15.65
N VAL A 354 -10.49 -6.43 16.23
CA VAL A 354 -9.46 -7.49 16.04
C VAL A 354 -9.94 -8.87 16.47
N GLY A 355 -10.86 -8.96 17.43
CA GLY A 355 -11.41 -10.24 17.91
C GLY A 355 -12.31 -10.95 16.88
N GLN A 356 -12.92 -10.20 15.98
CA GLN A 356 -13.84 -10.69 14.94
C GLN A 356 -13.21 -10.69 13.54
N PHE A 357 -11.99 -10.16 13.41
CA PHE A 357 -11.33 -10.03 12.14
C PHE A 357 -10.87 -11.40 11.60
N ASN A 358 -11.36 -11.77 10.41
CA ASN A 358 -10.87 -12.95 9.70
C ASN A 358 -9.53 -12.64 9.01
N THR A 359 -8.50 -13.40 9.39
CA THR A 359 -7.12 -13.17 8.92
C THR A 359 -6.79 -13.88 7.60
N GLU A 360 -7.65 -14.74 7.05
CA GLU A 360 -7.36 -15.61 5.90
C GLU A 360 -6.91 -14.84 4.65
N ASN A 361 -7.50 -13.67 4.41
CA ASN A 361 -7.12 -12.82 3.29
C ASN A 361 -5.89 -11.93 3.57
N SER A 362 -5.45 -11.86 4.82
CA SER A 362 -4.39 -10.93 5.25
C SER A 362 -3.11 -11.64 5.70
N LEU A 363 -3.19 -12.82 6.29
CA LEU A 363 -2.04 -13.47 6.92
C LEU A 363 -1.87 -14.91 6.41
N ALA A 364 -0.65 -15.25 6.00
CA ALA A 364 -0.30 -16.62 5.69
C ALA A 364 -0.42 -17.52 6.95
N PRO A 365 -0.73 -18.80 6.83
CA PRO A 365 -0.64 -19.74 7.94
C PRO A 365 0.77 -19.78 8.54
N ALA A 366 0.87 -19.96 9.86
CA ALA A 366 2.17 -20.00 10.55
C ALA A 366 3.10 -21.14 10.07
N SER A 367 2.54 -22.14 9.43
CA SER A 367 3.28 -23.27 8.83
C SER A 367 3.78 -23.00 7.41
N PHE A 368 3.42 -21.86 6.81
CA PHE A 368 3.82 -21.54 5.44
C PHE A 368 5.30 -21.10 5.40
N TRP A 369 6.02 -21.62 4.43
CA TRP A 369 7.41 -21.27 4.14
C TRP A 369 7.51 -20.54 2.79
N PRO A 370 8.44 -19.60 2.62
CA PRO A 370 8.69 -18.93 1.34
C PRO A 370 8.82 -19.96 0.21
N THR A 371 8.03 -19.78 -0.83
CA THR A 371 8.00 -20.69 -1.98
C THR A 371 8.48 -19.95 -3.22
N PHE A 372 9.56 -20.44 -3.82
CA PHE A 372 10.22 -19.82 -4.97
C PHE A 372 9.86 -20.47 -6.30
N GLU A 373 9.32 -21.69 -6.26
CA GLU A 373 8.93 -22.42 -7.43
C GLU A 373 7.70 -23.27 -7.16
N VAL A 374 6.76 -23.27 -8.09
CA VAL A 374 5.63 -24.19 -8.12
C VAL A 374 5.57 -24.79 -9.52
N ILE A 375 5.55 -26.11 -9.60
CA ILE A 375 5.39 -26.88 -10.84
C ILE A 375 4.08 -27.64 -10.72
N SER A 376 3.21 -27.47 -11.71
CA SER A 376 1.97 -28.28 -11.82
C SER A 376 2.32 -29.69 -12.26
N ASP A 377 1.66 -30.67 -11.65
CA ASP A 377 1.76 -32.09 -12.03
C ASP A 377 1.18 -32.37 -13.43
#